data_427ecc6bfbf20a4daa54bf5a6f8454bb
#
_entry.id   427ecc6bfbf20a4daa54bf5a6f8454bb
#
_cell.length_a   1.000
_cell.length_b   1.000
_cell.length_c   1.000
_cell.angle_alpha   90.00
_cell.angle_beta   90.00
_cell.angle_gamma   90.00
#
_symmetry.space_group_name_H-M   'P 1'
#
loop_
_entity.id
_entity.type
_entity.pdbx_description
1 polymer ?
#
loop_
_entity_poly.entity_id
_entity_poly.type
_entity_poly.pdbx_seq_one_letter_code
_entity_poly.pdbx_strand_id
1 'polypeptide(L)'
;MSDGKAVERWFSGRLQDEITLVRWGTYGRPVLIFPSAGGDAEEAERNGLLASCGQLLAEGRVKLYSVDSVAGQAMITKAGSPEQRLALLNQFHECVRREVVPAIHADLGGQAMDVITSGASIGAFNAVAVLCRYPDVFSAAIGMSGSYRIERFYDHAWTQDLYFSTPLQFLPNLEGPQLDRLRQRYVVLASGDGAWENIGESWHMASALGAKGIPNRVDDWGPQWAHDWPTWRAMLPQYLGELT
;
A
#
# COMPACT_ATOMS: atom_id res chain seq x y z
N MET A 1 4.02 16.84 -18.15
CA MET A 1 4.03 16.92 -16.66
C MET A 1 5.30 16.23 -16.16
N SER A 2 6.44 16.94 -16.23
CA SER A 2 7.74 16.43 -15.74
C SER A 2 8.26 17.23 -14.53
N ASP A 3 7.50 18.24 -14.08
CA ASP A 3 7.90 19.06 -12.95
C ASP A 3 7.81 18.25 -11.65
N GLY A 4 8.97 17.98 -11.08
CA GLY A 4 9.10 17.34 -9.78
C GLY A 4 9.26 15.81 -9.81
N LYS A 5 9.36 15.15 -10.98
CA LYS A 5 9.73 13.71 -11.01
C LYS A 5 11.20 13.54 -10.68
N ALA A 6 11.50 12.64 -9.74
CA ALA A 6 12.87 12.14 -9.52
C ALA A 6 12.84 10.65 -9.21
N VAL A 7 13.94 9.99 -9.51
CA VAL A 7 14.14 8.55 -9.32
C VAL A 7 15.36 8.36 -8.44
N GLU A 8 15.19 7.62 -7.37
CA GLU A 8 16.27 7.20 -6.48
C GLU A 8 16.39 5.69 -6.50
N ARG A 9 17.61 5.17 -6.53
CA ARG A 9 17.90 3.73 -6.50
C ARG A 9 19.00 3.44 -5.51
N TRP A 10 18.84 2.34 -4.78
CA TRP A 10 19.88 1.85 -3.88
C TRP A 10 19.81 0.34 -3.73
N PHE A 11 20.92 -0.27 -3.35
CA PHE A 11 20.95 -1.68 -2.98
C PHE A 11 20.41 -1.84 -1.56
N SER A 12 19.33 -2.58 -1.40
CA SER A 12 18.78 -2.92 -0.09
C SER A 12 19.46 -4.17 0.47
N GLY A 13 20.19 -4.00 1.56
CA GLY A 13 20.79 -5.13 2.27
C GLY A 13 19.74 -6.10 2.85
N ARG A 14 18.48 -5.67 3.01
CA ARG A 14 17.37 -6.53 3.47
C ARG A 14 16.83 -7.40 2.37
N LEU A 15 16.63 -6.81 1.20
CA LEU A 15 16.08 -7.51 0.03
C LEU A 15 17.15 -8.26 -0.75
N GLN A 16 18.44 -7.94 -0.55
CA GLN A 16 19.58 -8.41 -1.35
C GLN A 16 19.38 -8.11 -2.85
N ASP A 17 18.76 -6.95 -3.12
CA ASP A 17 18.42 -6.50 -4.48
C ASP A 17 18.42 -4.96 -4.55
N GLU A 18 18.42 -4.42 -5.75
CA GLU A 18 18.18 -2.99 -5.95
C GLU A 18 16.70 -2.67 -5.75
N ILE A 19 16.44 -1.51 -5.15
CA ILE A 19 15.09 -0.96 -5.00
C ILE A 19 15.03 0.43 -5.60
N THR A 20 13.96 0.72 -6.29
CA THR A 20 13.66 2.02 -6.90
C THR A 20 12.56 2.71 -6.14
N LEU A 21 12.78 3.96 -5.77
CA LEU A 21 11.77 4.89 -5.29
C LEU A 21 11.61 6.02 -6.30
N VAL A 22 10.41 6.21 -6.82
CA VAL A 22 10.08 7.32 -7.70
C VAL A 22 9.18 8.28 -6.98
N ARG A 23 9.40 9.58 -7.16
CA ARG A 23 8.58 10.65 -6.60
C ARG A 23 8.04 11.58 -7.67
N TRP A 24 6.89 12.20 -7.40
CA TRP A 24 6.25 13.22 -8.22
C TRP A 24 5.67 14.33 -7.34
N GLY A 25 5.81 15.56 -7.79
CA GLY A 25 5.46 16.76 -7.01
C GLY A 25 6.62 17.30 -6.20
N THR A 26 6.48 18.54 -5.73
CA THR A 26 7.54 19.27 -5.03
C THR A 26 7.29 19.36 -3.52
N TYR A 27 6.04 19.44 -3.11
CA TYR A 27 5.62 19.55 -1.71
C TYR A 27 4.23 18.93 -1.54
N GLY A 28 3.75 18.85 -0.31
CA GLY A 28 2.46 18.30 0.05
C GLY A 28 2.59 17.07 0.98
N ARG A 29 1.44 16.51 1.32
CA ARG A 29 1.40 15.33 2.18
C ARG A 29 2.01 14.12 1.46
N PRO A 30 2.96 13.39 2.09
CA PRO A 30 3.57 12.24 1.45
C PRO A 30 2.56 11.08 1.33
N VAL A 31 2.47 10.54 0.11
CA VAL A 31 1.63 9.37 -0.20
C VAL A 31 2.50 8.33 -0.87
N LEU A 32 2.63 7.15 -0.27
CA LEU A 32 3.35 6.02 -0.83
C LEU A 32 2.36 5.08 -1.54
N ILE A 33 2.52 4.93 -2.85
CA ILE A 33 1.71 4.06 -3.69
C ILE A 33 2.45 2.74 -3.90
N PHE A 34 1.80 1.64 -3.53
CA PHE A 34 2.28 0.30 -3.82
C PHE A 34 1.72 -0.16 -5.17
N PRO A 35 2.58 -0.66 -6.07
CA PRO A 35 2.15 -1.21 -7.35
C PRO A 35 1.18 -2.39 -7.19
N SER A 36 0.39 -2.64 -8.23
CA SER A 36 -0.42 -3.85 -8.32
C SER A 36 0.47 -5.06 -8.59
N ALA A 37 0.06 -6.23 -8.18
CA ALA A 37 0.74 -7.49 -8.47
C ALA A 37 2.29 -7.36 -8.41
N GLY A 38 3.00 -7.62 -9.51
CA GLY A 38 4.45 -7.52 -9.65
C GLY A 38 4.89 -6.24 -10.39
N GLY A 39 4.17 -5.13 -10.25
CA GLY A 39 4.51 -3.85 -10.85
C GLY A 39 5.80 -3.25 -10.30
N ASP A 40 6.39 -2.34 -11.07
CA ASP A 40 7.53 -1.53 -10.65
C ASP A 40 7.10 -0.14 -10.16
N ALA A 41 8.04 0.65 -9.67
CA ALA A 41 7.80 1.98 -9.12
C ALA A 41 7.19 2.99 -10.13
N GLU A 42 7.23 2.73 -11.43
CA GLU A 42 6.64 3.59 -12.46
C GLU A 42 5.30 3.08 -13.01
N GLU A 43 4.79 1.96 -12.50
CA GLU A 43 3.52 1.37 -12.95
C GLU A 43 2.36 2.37 -12.85
N ALA A 44 2.24 3.08 -11.75
CA ALA A 44 1.20 4.07 -11.51
C ALA A 44 1.23 5.23 -12.55
N GLU A 45 2.41 5.66 -12.96
CA GLU A 45 2.57 6.68 -14.00
C GLU A 45 2.16 6.15 -15.38
N ARG A 46 2.69 4.99 -15.77
CA ARG A 46 2.38 4.37 -17.08
C ARG A 46 0.89 4.10 -17.29
N ASN A 47 0.18 3.82 -16.21
CA ASN A 47 -1.26 3.55 -16.26
C ASN A 47 -2.13 4.78 -15.96
N GLY A 48 -1.54 5.99 -15.93
CA GLY A 48 -2.28 7.24 -15.81
C GLY A 48 -2.85 7.54 -14.43
N LEU A 49 -2.52 6.77 -13.40
CA LEU A 49 -2.98 6.99 -12.03
C LEU A 49 -2.47 8.33 -11.48
N LEU A 50 -1.22 8.68 -11.78
CA LEU A 50 -0.65 9.97 -11.35
C LEU A 50 -1.30 11.14 -12.09
N ALA A 51 -1.64 10.96 -13.37
CA ALA A 51 -2.33 11.99 -14.14
C ALA A 51 -3.70 12.30 -13.55
N SER A 52 -4.41 11.29 -13.02
CA SER A 52 -5.69 11.51 -12.33
C SER A 52 -5.56 12.32 -11.03
N CYS A 53 -4.40 12.30 -10.38
CA CYS A 53 -4.09 13.08 -9.19
C CYS A 53 -3.47 14.48 -9.53
N GLY A 54 -3.43 14.85 -10.81
CA GLY A 54 -2.71 16.04 -11.29
C GLY A 54 -3.13 17.35 -10.62
N GLN A 55 -4.40 17.53 -10.30
CA GLN A 55 -4.90 18.70 -9.59
C GLN A 55 -4.32 18.75 -8.16
N LEU A 56 -4.37 17.65 -7.41
CA LEU A 56 -3.85 17.58 -6.04
C LEU A 56 -2.34 17.83 -5.98
N LEU A 57 -1.60 17.33 -7.00
CA LEU A 57 -0.18 17.61 -7.17
C LEU A 57 0.08 19.10 -7.46
N ALA A 58 -0.69 19.71 -8.37
CA ALA A 58 -0.54 21.12 -8.74
C ALA A 58 -0.89 22.06 -7.59
N GLU A 59 -1.87 21.70 -6.76
CA GLU A 59 -2.25 22.45 -5.56
C GLU A 59 -1.28 22.21 -4.39
N GLY A 60 -0.31 21.29 -4.52
CA GLY A 60 0.62 20.94 -3.45
C GLY A 60 -0.02 20.28 -2.24
N ARG A 61 -1.16 19.65 -2.42
CA ARG A 61 -1.84 18.89 -1.36
C ARG A 61 -1.16 17.57 -1.09
N VAL A 62 -0.61 16.93 -2.13
CA VAL A 62 0.09 15.66 -2.05
C VAL A 62 1.45 15.72 -2.74
N LYS A 63 2.39 14.94 -2.25
CA LYS A 63 3.61 14.53 -2.90
C LYS A 63 3.59 13.02 -3.02
N LEU A 64 3.60 12.49 -4.24
CA LEU A 64 3.40 11.08 -4.50
C LEU A 64 4.74 10.36 -4.61
N TYR A 65 4.81 9.17 -4.06
CA TYR A 65 5.93 8.26 -4.12
C TYR A 65 5.44 6.89 -4.54
N SER A 66 6.27 6.14 -5.24
CA SER A 66 6.01 4.72 -5.53
C SER A 66 7.30 3.92 -5.48
N VAL A 67 7.22 2.68 -5.05
CA VAL A 67 8.36 1.78 -4.83
C VAL A 67 8.16 0.48 -5.60
N ASP A 68 9.25 -0.18 -6.02
CA ASP A 68 9.17 -1.49 -6.68
C ASP A 68 8.46 -2.54 -5.81
N SER A 69 7.62 -3.36 -6.43
CA SER A 69 6.94 -4.48 -5.76
C SER A 69 7.77 -5.77 -5.82
N VAL A 70 8.96 -5.76 -5.20
CA VAL A 70 9.89 -6.90 -5.25
C VAL A 70 9.23 -8.21 -4.78
N ALA A 71 8.51 -8.16 -3.66
CA ALA A 71 7.78 -9.31 -3.14
C ALA A 71 6.61 -9.73 -4.06
N GLY A 72 5.93 -8.77 -4.69
CA GLY A 72 4.88 -9.04 -5.68
C GLY A 72 5.41 -9.69 -6.95
N GLN A 73 6.57 -9.25 -7.41
CA GLN A 73 7.25 -9.88 -8.56
C GLN A 73 7.60 -11.35 -8.27
N ALA A 74 8.19 -11.63 -7.09
CA ALA A 74 8.49 -13.00 -6.68
C ALA A 74 7.23 -13.87 -6.53
N MET A 75 6.15 -13.28 -6.03
CA MET A 75 4.85 -13.95 -5.91
C MET A 75 4.31 -14.38 -7.29
N ILE A 76 4.32 -13.48 -8.27
CA ILE A 76 3.78 -13.74 -9.61
C ILE A 76 4.66 -14.72 -10.40
N THR A 77 5.96 -14.54 -10.37
CA THR A 77 6.90 -15.42 -11.06
C THR A 77 7.08 -16.76 -10.37
N LYS A 78 6.54 -16.92 -9.16
CA LYS A 78 6.75 -18.08 -8.28
C LYS A 78 8.24 -18.38 -8.05
N ALA A 79 9.07 -17.33 -7.97
CA ALA A 79 10.50 -17.48 -7.72
C ALA A 79 10.76 -18.02 -6.31
N GLY A 80 11.43 -19.16 -6.22
CA GLY A 80 11.70 -19.85 -4.96
C GLY A 80 10.49 -20.60 -4.37
N SER A 81 10.66 -21.15 -3.16
CA SER A 81 9.59 -21.82 -2.44
C SER A 81 8.55 -20.83 -1.88
N PRO A 82 7.34 -21.26 -1.52
CA PRO A 82 6.35 -20.42 -0.85
C PRO A 82 6.90 -19.73 0.40
N GLU A 83 7.68 -20.45 1.22
CA GLU A 83 8.29 -19.94 2.44
C GLU A 83 9.32 -18.83 2.14
N GLN A 84 10.13 -19.01 1.10
CA GLN A 84 11.10 -17.99 0.65
C GLN A 84 10.39 -16.72 0.17
N ARG A 85 9.28 -16.86 -0.57
CA ARG A 85 8.48 -15.71 -1.00
C ARG A 85 7.79 -15.00 0.16
N LEU A 86 7.35 -15.74 1.19
CA LEU A 86 6.80 -15.14 2.42
C LEU A 86 7.87 -14.41 3.23
N ALA A 87 9.07 -14.97 3.32
CA ALA A 87 10.20 -14.29 3.94
C ALA A 87 10.55 -12.99 3.20
N LEU A 88 10.54 -13.01 1.87
CA LEU A 88 10.76 -11.82 1.06
C LEU A 88 9.66 -10.75 1.26
N LEU A 89 8.39 -11.16 1.40
CA LEU A 89 7.29 -10.24 1.72
C LEU A 89 7.50 -9.57 3.08
N ASN A 90 7.90 -10.33 4.08
CA ASN A 90 8.21 -9.80 5.40
C ASN A 90 9.40 -8.80 5.36
N GLN A 91 10.47 -9.16 4.64
CA GLN A 91 11.63 -8.30 4.41
C GLN A 91 11.26 -7.03 3.62
N PHE A 92 10.36 -7.13 2.65
CA PHE A 92 9.86 -5.98 1.90
C PHE A 92 9.13 -4.98 2.80
N HIS A 93 8.23 -5.43 3.67
CA HIS A 93 7.58 -4.53 4.64
C HIS A 93 8.58 -3.88 5.60
N GLU A 94 9.63 -4.61 6.04
CA GLU A 94 10.72 -4.05 6.84
C GLU A 94 11.56 -3.03 6.04
N CYS A 95 11.83 -3.30 4.75
CA CYS A 95 12.51 -2.36 3.87
C CYS A 95 11.69 -1.07 3.70
N VAL A 96 10.38 -1.18 3.48
CA VAL A 96 9.49 -0.01 3.41
C VAL A 96 9.61 0.85 4.66
N ARG A 97 9.54 0.24 5.86
CA ARG A 97 9.63 0.96 7.13
C ARG A 97 11.00 1.59 7.39
N ARG A 98 12.08 0.86 7.05
CA ARG A 98 13.44 1.20 7.49
C ARG A 98 14.33 1.85 6.44
N GLU A 99 13.90 1.83 5.18
CA GLU A 99 14.65 2.40 4.06
C GLU A 99 13.79 3.39 3.27
N VAL A 100 12.61 2.97 2.80
CA VAL A 100 11.73 3.83 1.97
C VAL A 100 11.18 5.01 2.75
N VAL A 101 10.64 4.80 3.96
CA VAL A 101 10.12 5.91 4.80
C VAL A 101 11.23 6.92 5.17
N PRO A 102 12.43 6.52 5.59
CA PRO A 102 13.54 7.44 5.77
C PRO A 102 13.93 8.21 4.50
N ALA A 103 13.92 7.56 3.31
CA ALA A 103 14.18 8.26 2.05
C ALA A 103 13.10 9.31 1.75
N ILE A 104 11.82 8.99 1.98
CA ILE A 104 10.72 9.97 1.88
C ILE A 104 10.94 11.14 2.82
N HIS A 105 11.30 10.91 4.08
CA HIS A 105 11.55 11.96 5.06
C HIS A 105 12.76 12.82 4.66
N ALA A 106 13.82 12.22 4.14
CA ALA A 106 14.99 12.95 3.64
C ALA A 106 14.61 13.88 2.49
N ASP A 107 13.80 13.41 1.55
CA ASP A 107 13.27 14.19 0.43
C ASP A 107 12.31 15.32 0.86
N LEU A 108 11.71 15.21 2.03
CA LEU A 108 10.90 16.26 2.68
C LEU A 108 11.74 17.21 3.54
N GLY A 109 13.06 17.27 3.32
CA GLY A 109 13.96 18.13 4.09
C GLY A 109 14.20 17.67 5.53
N GLY A 110 14.06 16.38 5.81
CA GLY A 110 14.23 15.78 7.14
C GLY A 110 13.00 15.89 8.05
N GLN A 111 11.87 16.38 7.53
CA GLN A 111 10.63 16.44 8.30
C GLN A 111 10.02 15.04 8.45
N ALA A 112 9.86 14.60 9.69
CA ALA A 112 9.17 13.34 10.00
C ALA A 112 7.64 13.56 9.91
N MET A 113 7.10 13.39 8.71
CA MET A 113 5.66 13.44 8.46
C MET A 113 5.10 12.02 8.33
N ASP A 114 3.96 11.78 8.96
CA ASP A 114 3.23 10.50 8.76
C ASP A 114 2.82 10.36 7.29
N VAL A 115 3.13 9.21 6.70
CA VAL A 115 2.87 8.91 5.28
C VAL A 115 1.48 8.28 5.13
N ILE A 116 0.73 8.70 4.11
CA ILE A 116 -0.46 7.97 3.65
C ILE A 116 0.01 6.84 2.73
N THR A 117 -0.54 5.65 2.89
CA THR A 117 -0.28 4.53 1.98
C THR A 117 -1.45 4.29 1.06
N SER A 118 -1.19 3.90 -0.18
CA SER A 118 -2.24 3.53 -1.13
C SER A 118 -1.77 2.41 -2.06
N GLY A 119 -2.73 1.74 -2.68
CA GLY A 119 -2.46 0.77 -3.73
C GLY A 119 -3.73 0.10 -4.22
N ALA A 120 -3.61 -0.64 -5.31
CA ALA A 120 -4.68 -1.43 -5.88
C ALA A 120 -4.34 -2.92 -5.86
N SER A 121 -5.35 -3.79 -5.74
CA SER A 121 -5.16 -5.25 -5.75
C SER A 121 -4.18 -5.72 -4.66
N ILE A 122 -3.06 -6.32 -5.01
CA ILE A 122 -1.98 -6.66 -4.05
C ILE A 122 -1.32 -5.40 -3.46
N GLY A 123 -1.29 -4.30 -4.21
CA GLY A 123 -0.84 -3.01 -3.68
C GLY A 123 -1.71 -2.52 -2.53
N ALA A 124 -3.02 -2.75 -2.59
CA ALA A 124 -3.94 -2.44 -1.49
C ALA A 124 -3.64 -3.28 -0.23
N PHE A 125 -3.32 -4.57 -0.43
CA PHE A 125 -2.85 -5.42 0.67
C PHE A 125 -1.60 -4.83 1.33
N ASN A 126 -0.57 -4.49 0.55
CA ASN A 126 0.66 -3.91 1.08
C ASN A 126 0.40 -2.59 1.81
N ALA A 127 -0.44 -1.70 1.26
CA ALA A 127 -0.78 -0.42 1.87
C ALA A 127 -1.42 -0.59 3.26
N VAL A 128 -2.39 -1.50 3.38
CA VAL A 128 -3.06 -1.78 4.66
C VAL A 128 -2.13 -2.54 5.62
N ALA A 129 -1.33 -3.49 5.10
CA ALA A 129 -0.43 -4.30 5.91
C ALA A 129 0.65 -3.46 6.60
N VAL A 130 1.31 -2.54 5.86
CA VAL A 130 2.35 -1.70 6.46
C VAL A 130 1.78 -0.67 7.43
N LEU A 131 0.57 -0.12 7.18
CA LEU A 131 -0.12 0.73 8.17
C LEU A 131 -0.40 -0.04 9.46
N CYS A 132 -0.99 -1.23 9.36
CA CYS A 132 -1.33 -2.03 10.54
C CYS A 132 -0.09 -2.44 11.34
N ARG A 133 1.02 -2.70 10.64
CA ARG A 133 2.28 -3.13 11.24
C ARG A 133 3.09 -1.97 11.81
N TYR A 134 3.06 -0.80 11.18
CA TYR A 134 3.89 0.36 11.52
C TYR A 134 3.07 1.65 11.67
N PRO A 135 2.08 1.67 12.58
CA PRO A 135 1.21 2.85 12.78
C PRO A 135 1.95 4.07 13.34
N ASP A 136 3.23 3.94 13.63
CA ASP A 136 4.11 5.01 14.11
C ASP A 136 4.62 5.92 12.98
N VAL A 137 4.52 5.50 11.72
CA VAL A 137 4.97 6.28 10.55
C VAL A 137 3.92 6.41 9.45
N PHE A 138 2.84 5.64 9.52
CA PHE A 138 1.75 5.73 8.56
C PHE A 138 0.49 6.26 9.24
N SER A 139 -0.21 7.20 8.59
CA SER A 139 -1.42 7.84 9.14
C SER A 139 -2.73 7.27 8.62
N ALA A 140 -2.75 6.89 7.35
CA ALA A 140 -3.93 6.31 6.71
C ALA A 140 -3.53 5.34 5.60
N ALA A 141 -4.45 4.43 5.25
CA ALA A 141 -4.31 3.55 4.10
C ALA A 141 -5.55 3.64 3.20
N ILE A 142 -5.31 3.70 1.89
CA ILE A 142 -6.34 3.63 0.85
C ILE A 142 -6.12 2.33 0.07
N GLY A 143 -6.93 1.33 0.34
CA GLY A 143 -6.90 0.05 -0.38
C GLY A 143 -8.00 0.00 -1.43
N MET A 144 -7.61 -0.04 -2.71
CA MET A 144 -8.53 -0.10 -3.84
C MET A 144 -8.58 -1.52 -4.40
N SER A 145 -9.75 -2.12 -4.50
CA SER A 145 -9.95 -3.48 -5.05
C SER A 145 -9.02 -4.53 -4.42
N GLY A 146 -8.88 -4.49 -3.08
CA GLY A 146 -7.82 -5.20 -2.37
C GLY A 146 -8.00 -6.71 -2.32
N SER A 147 -6.89 -7.44 -2.40
CA SER A 147 -6.79 -8.88 -2.14
C SER A 147 -6.12 -9.09 -0.79
N TYR A 148 -6.90 -9.26 0.29
CA TYR A 148 -6.36 -9.31 1.65
C TYR A 148 -6.09 -10.71 2.18
N ARG A 149 -6.72 -11.74 1.61
CA ARG A 149 -6.44 -13.16 1.90
C ARG A 149 -5.38 -13.67 0.94
N ILE A 150 -4.12 -13.43 1.26
CA ILE A 150 -2.98 -13.68 0.38
C ILE A 150 -2.45 -15.12 0.42
N GLU A 151 -2.88 -15.92 1.38
CA GLU A 151 -2.41 -17.30 1.58
C GLU A 151 -2.52 -18.16 0.30
N ARG A 152 -3.56 -17.89 -0.51
CA ARG A 152 -3.79 -18.57 -1.80
C ARG A 152 -2.67 -18.35 -2.83
N PHE A 153 -1.91 -17.25 -2.72
CA PHE A 153 -0.79 -16.95 -3.62
C PHE A 153 0.51 -17.64 -3.18
N TYR A 154 0.51 -18.23 -1.98
CA TYR A 154 1.66 -18.88 -1.37
C TYR A 154 1.38 -20.37 -1.07
N ASP A 155 0.51 -21.00 -1.90
CA ASP A 155 0.14 -22.41 -1.81
C ASP A 155 -0.33 -22.82 -0.39
N HIS A 156 -0.95 -21.87 0.33
CA HIS A 156 -1.41 -22.00 1.72
C HIS A 156 -0.30 -22.36 2.73
N ALA A 157 0.97 -22.07 2.39
CA ALA A 157 2.06 -22.24 3.34
C ALA A 157 1.85 -21.33 4.55
N TRP A 158 2.11 -21.88 5.74
CA TRP A 158 2.07 -21.10 6.97
C TRP A 158 3.49 -20.93 7.52
N THR A 159 3.88 -19.68 7.77
CA THR A 159 5.16 -19.32 8.36
C THR A 159 4.98 -18.15 9.33
N GLN A 160 5.98 -17.93 10.17
CA GLN A 160 6.02 -16.73 11.02
C GLN A 160 6.05 -15.43 10.20
N ASP A 161 6.68 -15.48 9.01
CA ASP A 161 6.71 -14.35 8.08
C ASP A 161 5.31 -14.02 7.53
N LEU A 162 4.50 -15.02 7.19
CA LEU A 162 3.10 -14.82 6.84
C LEU A 162 2.34 -14.13 7.98
N TYR A 163 2.49 -14.64 9.21
CA TYR A 163 1.81 -14.08 10.37
C TYR A 163 2.12 -12.59 10.52
N PHE A 164 3.39 -12.19 10.53
CA PHE A 164 3.78 -10.81 10.72
C PHE A 164 3.50 -9.89 9.52
N SER A 165 3.36 -10.44 8.32
CA SER A 165 3.09 -9.67 7.11
C SER A 165 1.60 -9.48 6.82
N THR A 166 0.71 -10.30 7.44
CA THR A 166 -0.70 -10.34 7.08
C THR A 166 -1.58 -9.84 8.22
N PRO A 167 -2.24 -8.66 8.08
CA PRO A 167 -3.10 -8.11 9.12
C PRO A 167 -4.17 -9.08 9.62
N LEU A 168 -4.80 -9.84 8.72
CA LEU A 168 -5.80 -10.84 9.09
C LEU A 168 -5.28 -11.92 10.04
N GLN A 169 -3.94 -12.16 10.07
CA GLN A 169 -3.31 -13.13 10.97
C GLN A 169 -2.92 -12.50 12.31
N PHE A 170 -2.32 -11.30 12.33
CA PHE A 170 -1.80 -10.73 13.57
C PHE A 170 -2.78 -9.82 14.33
N LEU A 171 -3.72 -9.15 13.64
CA LEU A 171 -4.66 -8.23 14.29
C LEU A 171 -5.48 -8.91 15.41
N PRO A 172 -5.97 -10.15 15.28
CA PRO A 172 -6.70 -10.80 16.36
C PRO A 172 -5.95 -10.84 17.70
N ASN A 173 -4.61 -10.93 17.64
CA ASN A 173 -3.74 -11.02 18.82
C ASN A 173 -3.02 -9.70 19.14
N LEU A 174 -3.26 -8.63 18.37
CA LEU A 174 -2.60 -7.34 18.59
C LEU A 174 -3.18 -6.64 19.83
N GLU A 175 -2.30 -6.19 20.73
CA GLU A 175 -2.65 -5.52 21.99
C GLU A 175 -1.64 -4.40 22.31
N GLY A 176 -1.93 -3.64 23.35
CA GLY A 176 -1.02 -2.65 23.93
C GLY A 176 -0.79 -1.41 23.07
N PRO A 177 0.33 -0.71 23.26
CA PRO A 177 0.57 0.62 22.67
C PRO A 177 0.53 0.66 21.14
N GLN A 178 0.87 -0.44 20.47
CA GLN A 178 0.78 -0.52 19.00
C GLN A 178 -0.67 -0.49 18.54
N LEU A 179 -1.57 -1.25 19.20
CA LEU A 179 -3.00 -1.21 18.90
C LEU A 179 -3.59 0.17 19.22
N ASP A 180 -3.21 0.77 20.34
CA ASP A 180 -3.71 2.10 20.73
C ASP A 180 -3.32 3.17 19.70
N ARG A 181 -2.13 3.07 19.13
CA ARG A 181 -1.69 3.95 18.04
C ARG A 181 -2.46 3.65 16.75
N LEU A 182 -2.67 2.38 16.42
CA LEU A 182 -3.42 1.98 15.23
C LEU A 182 -4.89 2.44 15.27
N ARG A 183 -5.50 2.50 16.45
CA ARG A 183 -6.84 3.09 16.66
C ARG A 183 -6.92 4.59 16.34
N GLN A 184 -5.80 5.27 16.21
CA GLN A 184 -5.72 6.68 15.78
C GLN A 184 -5.48 6.81 14.26
N ARG A 185 -5.47 5.72 13.53
CA ARG A 185 -5.25 5.66 12.08
C ARG A 185 -6.56 5.40 11.36
N TYR A 186 -6.56 5.59 10.05
CA TYR A 186 -7.77 5.44 9.27
C TYR A 186 -7.53 4.56 8.04
N VAL A 187 -8.48 3.68 7.73
CA VAL A 187 -8.39 2.78 6.58
C VAL A 187 -9.62 2.95 5.70
N VAL A 188 -9.40 3.28 4.43
CA VAL A 188 -10.42 3.24 3.37
C VAL A 188 -10.22 1.96 2.56
N LEU A 189 -11.29 1.20 2.41
CA LEU A 189 -11.33 -0.05 1.63
C LEU A 189 -12.37 0.14 0.53
N ALA A 190 -11.93 0.53 -0.67
CA ALA A 190 -12.81 0.77 -1.79
C ALA A 190 -12.79 -0.41 -2.77
N SER A 191 -13.93 -0.78 -3.31
CA SER A 191 -14.05 -1.82 -4.33
C SER A 191 -15.24 -1.53 -5.24
N GLY A 192 -15.11 -1.87 -6.51
CA GLY A 192 -16.29 -2.07 -7.34
C GLY A 192 -16.98 -3.41 -7.07
N ASP A 193 -18.01 -3.69 -7.82
CA ASP A 193 -18.70 -4.99 -7.89
C ASP A 193 -18.80 -5.48 -9.35
N GLY A 194 -17.97 -4.90 -10.22
CA GLY A 194 -17.88 -5.24 -11.64
C GLY A 194 -16.96 -6.43 -11.91
N ALA A 195 -16.54 -6.56 -13.18
CA ALA A 195 -15.72 -7.69 -13.61
C ALA A 195 -14.43 -7.81 -12.79
N TRP A 196 -14.15 -9.04 -12.28
CA TRP A 196 -12.98 -9.43 -11.51
C TRP A 196 -12.85 -8.78 -10.12
N GLU A 197 -13.86 -8.00 -9.69
CA GLU A 197 -13.91 -7.47 -8.33
C GLU A 197 -14.41 -8.51 -7.31
N ASN A 198 -14.00 -8.32 -6.07
CA ASN A 198 -14.48 -9.08 -4.93
C ASN A 198 -14.54 -8.20 -3.69
N ILE A 199 -15.62 -7.43 -3.55
CA ILE A 199 -15.83 -6.54 -2.40
C ILE A 199 -15.86 -7.30 -1.06
N GLY A 200 -16.11 -8.61 -1.08
CA GLY A 200 -16.04 -9.47 0.11
C GLY A 200 -14.67 -9.47 0.79
N GLU A 201 -13.58 -9.27 0.04
CA GLU A 201 -12.23 -9.09 0.60
C GLU A 201 -12.17 -7.81 1.47
N SER A 202 -12.75 -6.69 1.00
CA SER A 202 -12.81 -5.43 1.73
C SER A 202 -13.65 -5.57 3.01
N TRP A 203 -14.81 -6.22 2.94
CA TRP A 203 -15.65 -6.46 4.12
C TRP A 203 -14.97 -7.37 5.14
N HIS A 204 -14.24 -8.38 4.69
CA HIS A 204 -13.48 -9.26 5.58
C HIS A 204 -12.38 -8.50 6.32
N MET A 205 -11.63 -7.65 5.62
CA MET A 205 -10.59 -6.80 6.21
C MET A 205 -11.19 -5.77 7.17
N ALA A 206 -12.29 -5.11 6.79
CA ALA A 206 -13.01 -4.15 7.63
C ALA A 206 -13.50 -4.78 8.94
N SER A 207 -14.02 -6.01 8.87
CA SER A 207 -14.46 -6.76 10.05
C SER A 207 -13.30 -7.00 11.03
N ALA A 208 -12.12 -7.38 10.53
CA ALA A 208 -10.94 -7.60 11.37
C ALA A 208 -10.45 -6.29 12.02
N LEU A 209 -10.44 -5.19 11.27
CA LEU A 209 -10.12 -3.85 11.79
C LEU A 209 -11.13 -3.39 12.84
N GLY A 210 -12.43 -3.51 12.54
CA GLY A 210 -13.51 -3.11 13.42
C GLY A 210 -13.55 -3.89 14.73
N ALA A 211 -13.25 -5.19 14.70
CA ALA A 211 -13.12 -6.03 15.90
C ALA A 211 -12.05 -5.54 16.88
N LYS A 212 -11.07 -4.77 16.40
CA LYS A 212 -10.01 -4.12 17.20
C LYS A 212 -10.27 -2.64 17.48
N GLY A 213 -11.41 -2.09 17.02
CA GLY A 213 -11.76 -0.68 17.19
C GLY A 213 -10.90 0.25 16.34
N ILE A 214 -10.37 -0.25 15.22
CA ILE A 214 -9.57 0.54 14.27
C ILE A 214 -10.52 1.23 13.30
N PRO A 215 -10.47 2.59 13.19
CA PRO A 215 -11.35 3.33 12.30
C PRO A 215 -11.16 2.92 10.83
N ASN A 216 -12.25 2.50 10.20
CA ASN A 216 -12.24 2.10 8.80
C ASN A 216 -13.61 2.27 8.16
N ARG A 217 -13.66 2.27 6.82
CA ARG A 217 -14.89 2.18 6.05
C ARG A 217 -14.69 1.31 4.82
N VAL A 218 -15.79 0.73 4.34
CA VAL A 218 -15.87 0.08 3.04
C VAL A 218 -16.74 0.92 2.13
N ASP A 219 -16.22 1.29 0.96
CA ASP A 219 -16.95 2.02 -0.07
C ASP A 219 -17.20 1.10 -1.27
N ASP A 220 -18.49 0.81 -1.50
CA ASP A 220 -18.96 0.07 -2.67
C ASP A 220 -19.22 1.05 -3.83
N TRP A 221 -18.45 0.90 -4.89
CA TRP A 221 -18.55 1.72 -6.10
C TRP A 221 -19.56 1.19 -7.11
N GLY A 222 -20.06 -0.02 -6.89
CA GLY A 222 -21.10 -0.66 -7.68
C GLY A 222 -20.60 -1.41 -8.93
N PRO A 223 -21.55 -2.03 -9.67
CA PRO A 223 -21.24 -3.02 -10.69
C PRO A 223 -20.61 -2.46 -11.99
N GLN A 224 -20.65 -1.15 -12.21
CA GLN A 224 -20.02 -0.52 -13.36
C GLN A 224 -18.50 -0.37 -13.21
N TRP A 225 -17.96 -0.61 -12.03
CA TRP A 225 -16.53 -0.47 -11.72
C TRP A 225 -15.87 -1.84 -11.63
N ALA A 226 -14.99 -2.12 -12.58
CA ALA A 226 -14.25 -3.37 -12.68
C ALA A 226 -12.88 -3.28 -12.00
N HIS A 227 -12.24 -4.43 -11.79
CA HIS A 227 -10.88 -4.55 -11.23
C HIS A 227 -9.83 -4.10 -12.25
N ASP A 228 -9.77 -2.80 -12.53
CA ASP A 228 -8.92 -2.26 -13.58
C ASP A 228 -8.58 -0.77 -13.33
N TRP A 229 -7.60 -0.26 -14.05
CA TRP A 229 -7.06 1.08 -13.97
C TRP A 229 -8.09 2.22 -14.08
N PRO A 230 -9.11 2.17 -14.96
CA PRO A 230 -10.17 3.18 -14.99
C PRO A 230 -10.83 3.40 -13.62
N THR A 231 -11.13 2.31 -12.92
CA THR A 231 -11.70 2.33 -11.57
C THR A 231 -10.75 3.01 -10.58
N TRP A 232 -9.50 2.58 -10.55
CA TRP A 232 -8.52 3.11 -9.60
C TRP A 232 -8.14 4.57 -9.86
N ARG A 233 -8.17 4.99 -11.14
CA ARG A 233 -8.00 6.41 -11.51
C ARG A 233 -9.15 7.31 -11.04
N ALA A 234 -10.34 6.77 -10.89
CA ALA A 234 -11.46 7.50 -10.30
C ALA A 234 -11.39 7.51 -8.76
N MET A 235 -11.01 6.39 -8.15
CA MET A 235 -10.97 6.21 -6.70
C MET A 235 -9.90 7.05 -6.02
N LEU A 236 -8.64 6.95 -6.48
CA LEU A 236 -7.50 7.52 -5.74
C LEU A 236 -7.60 9.03 -5.51
N PRO A 237 -7.88 9.89 -6.53
CA PRO A 237 -7.96 11.33 -6.32
C PRO A 237 -9.11 11.72 -5.39
N GLN A 238 -10.23 11.00 -5.39
CA GLN A 238 -11.33 11.24 -4.47
C GLN A 238 -10.86 11.05 -3.02
N TYR A 239 -10.27 9.90 -2.70
CA TYR A 239 -9.86 9.60 -1.32
C TYR A 239 -8.68 10.46 -0.86
N LEU A 240 -7.73 10.75 -1.74
CA LEU A 240 -6.68 11.71 -1.40
C LEU A 240 -7.26 13.10 -1.16
N GLY A 241 -8.25 13.53 -1.94
CA GLY A 241 -8.97 14.79 -1.74
C GLY A 241 -9.67 14.89 -0.38
N GLU A 242 -10.18 13.77 0.15
CA GLU A 242 -10.81 13.72 1.48
C GLU A 242 -9.78 13.72 2.63
N LEU A 243 -8.60 13.16 2.42
CA LEU A 243 -7.58 12.94 3.47
C LEU A 243 -6.50 14.04 3.54
N THR A 244 -6.45 14.92 2.56
CA THR A 244 -5.43 15.99 2.45
C THR A 244 -6.06 17.35 2.18
#